data_bbcdc7aa2c309203401559d25c9d2ba4
#
_entry.id   bbcdc7aa2c309203401559d25c9d2ba4
#
_cell.length_a   1.000
_cell.length_b   1.000
_cell.length_c   1.000
_cell.angle_alpha   90.00
_cell.angle_beta   90.00
_cell.angle_gamma   90.00
#
_symmetry.space_group_name_H-M   'P 1'
#
loop_
_entity.id
_entity.type
_entity.pdbx_description
1 polymer ?
#
loop_
_entity_poly.entity_id
_entity_poly.type
_entity_poly.pdbx_seq_one_letter_code
_entity_poly.pdbx_strand_id
1 'polypeptide(L)'
;MKTIGIIFAMNEELSALKKYLSLQKVNKIYELTFYETELNNKRIILVESGVGKVNAARTTQILIDNYHPNVVYNIGVAGGVDNSLEVGDIVVSTSLVQHDFDITAFNHIKGYIPNVGDTIPVDNSLVINIQRILNHQKIPYKLGVIASGDIFCTAAQMATKINQKFQALCVEMEGAAIGQVCFLCQVPCLVLRSISDCPNNNNRITYDEFLPSACSKIANIMYTILTDKSE
;
A
#
# COMPACT_ATOMS: atom_id res chain seq x y z
N MET A 1 -15.18 -10.61 -16.37
CA MET A 1 -14.22 -9.48 -16.34
C MET A 1 -13.75 -9.34 -14.90
N LYS A 2 -12.42 -9.39 -14.67
CA LYS A 2 -11.84 -9.26 -13.32
C LYS A 2 -11.91 -7.80 -12.87
N THR A 3 -12.42 -7.53 -11.66
CA THR A 3 -12.45 -6.19 -11.08
C THR A 3 -11.26 -5.99 -10.17
N ILE A 4 -10.51 -4.92 -10.37
CA ILE A 4 -9.32 -4.54 -9.59
C ILE A 4 -9.62 -3.23 -8.86
N GLY A 5 -9.56 -3.25 -7.54
CA GLY A 5 -9.60 -2.05 -6.72
C GLY A 5 -8.21 -1.54 -6.43
N ILE A 6 -7.98 -0.24 -6.57
CA ILE A 6 -6.70 0.40 -6.24
C ILE A 6 -6.98 1.58 -5.31
N ILE A 7 -6.41 1.53 -4.12
CA ILE A 7 -6.57 2.54 -3.08
C ILE A 7 -5.28 3.33 -2.93
N PHE A 8 -5.41 4.63 -2.88
CA PHE A 8 -4.34 5.61 -2.65
C PHE A 8 -4.65 6.39 -1.38
N ALA A 9 -3.64 6.82 -0.66
CA ALA A 9 -3.83 7.70 0.49
C ALA A 9 -4.05 9.16 0.06
N MET A 10 -3.38 9.59 -1.01
CA MET A 10 -3.27 10.99 -1.40
C MET A 10 -3.56 11.20 -2.88
N ASN A 11 -3.97 12.44 -3.20
CA ASN A 11 -4.26 12.83 -4.58
C ASN A 11 -3.02 12.79 -5.49
N GLU A 12 -1.84 13.04 -4.97
CA GLU A 12 -0.57 12.98 -5.70
C GLU A 12 -0.33 11.58 -6.28
N GLU A 13 -0.57 10.54 -5.47
CA GLU A 13 -0.44 9.14 -5.85
C GLU A 13 -1.50 8.74 -6.88
N LEU A 14 -2.77 9.06 -6.60
CA LEU A 14 -3.88 8.82 -7.51
C LEU A 14 -3.67 9.51 -8.86
N SER A 15 -3.31 10.80 -8.82
CA SER A 15 -3.10 11.61 -10.03
C SER A 15 -1.94 11.11 -10.87
N ALA A 16 -0.90 10.53 -10.26
CA ALA A 16 0.21 9.93 -10.97
C ALA A 16 -0.26 8.73 -11.83
N LEU A 17 -1.10 7.83 -11.29
CA LEU A 17 -1.62 6.70 -12.07
C LEU A 17 -2.69 7.13 -13.09
N LYS A 18 -3.51 8.12 -12.78
CA LYS A 18 -4.52 8.64 -13.72
C LYS A 18 -3.92 9.12 -15.05
N LYS A 19 -2.67 9.55 -15.08
CA LYS A 19 -1.99 9.96 -16.32
C LYS A 19 -1.85 8.83 -17.35
N TYR A 20 -1.87 7.58 -16.90
CA TYR A 20 -1.73 6.40 -17.76
C TYR A 20 -3.08 5.80 -18.19
N LEU A 21 -4.21 6.26 -17.61
CA LEU A 21 -5.51 5.63 -17.76
C LEU A 21 -6.54 6.61 -18.34
N SER A 22 -7.32 6.14 -19.33
CA SER A 22 -8.47 6.88 -19.85
C SER A 22 -9.69 6.60 -18.99
N LEU A 23 -10.00 7.49 -18.05
CA LEU A 23 -11.12 7.32 -17.14
C LEU A 23 -12.45 7.42 -17.89
N GLN A 24 -13.37 6.47 -17.63
CA GLN A 24 -14.66 6.34 -18.34
C GLN A 24 -15.82 6.80 -17.47
N LYS A 25 -15.77 6.53 -16.18
CA LYS A 25 -16.84 6.88 -15.24
C LYS A 25 -16.28 7.46 -13.97
N VAL A 26 -17.06 8.34 -13.36
CA VAL A 26 -16.78 8.89 -12.03
C VAL A 26 -18.05 8.75 -11.20
N ASN A 27 -17.94 8.11 -10.06
CA ASN A 27 -19.05 7.90 -9.13
C ASN A 27 -18.68 8.43 -7.75
N LYS A 28 -19.64 9.01 -7.05
CA LYS A 28 -19.46 9.45 -5.66
C LYS A 28 -20.31 8.59 -4.73
N ILE A 29 -19.66 8.08 -3.69
CA ILE A 29 -20.31 7.40 -2.59
C ILE A 29 -19.88 8.13 -1.32
N TYR A 30 -20.80 8.80 -0.66
CA TYR A 30 -20.49 9.80 0.35
C TYR A 30 -19.58 10.88 -0.27
N GLU A 31 -18.46 11.23 0.38
CA GLU A 31 -17.47 12.17 -0.15
C GLU A 31 -16.38 11.50 -1.01
N LEU A 32 -16.32 10.16 -1.04
CA LEU A 32 -15.31 9.43 -1.81
C LEU A 32 -15.65 9.46 -3.30
N THR A 33 -14.64 9.75 -4.11
CA THR A 33 -14.76 9.75 -5.57
C THR A 33 -14.10 8.49 -6.13
N PHE A 34 -14.90 7.63 -6.74
CA PHE A 34 -14.45 6.42 -7.42
C PHE A 34 -14.33 6.70 -8.92
N TYR A 35 -13.15 6.41 -9.47
CA TYR A 35 -12.87 6.51 -10.89
C TYR A 35 -12.83 5.11 -11.48
N GLU A 36 -13.57 4.89 -12.56
CA GLU A 36 -13.66 3.59 -13.21
C GLU A 36 -13.14 3.68 -14.64
N THR A 37 -12.37 2.65 -15.04
CA THR A 37 -11.91 2.45 -16.41
C THR A 37 -11.81 0.96 -16.73
N GLU A 38 -11.68 0.65 -18.03
CA GLU A 38 -11.39 -0.69 -18.49
C GLU A 38 -10.03 -0.72 -19.19
N LEU A 39 -9.22 -1.73 -18.87
CA LEU A 39 -7.93 -1.95 -19.47
C LEU A 39 -7.66 -3.46 -19.60
N ASN A 40 -7.37 -3.95 -20.82
CA ASN A 40 -7.07 -5.37 -21.07
C ASN A 40 -8.10 -6.33 -20.48
N ASN A 41 -9.39 -6.07 -20.72
CA ASN A 41 -10.52 -6.86 -20.19
C ASN A 41 -10.58 -6.94 -18.64
N LYS A 42 -9.96 -5.96 -17.96
CA LYS A 42 -10.02 -5.78 -16.51
C LYS A 42 -10.80 -4.49 -16.21
N ARG A 43 -11.73 -4.54 -15.27
CA ARG A 43 -12.41 -3.37 -14.72
C ARG A 43 -11.55 -2.81 -13.60
N ILE A 44 -11.14 -1.56 -13.66
CA ILE A 44 -10.24 -0.93 -12.71
C ILE A 44 -10.98 0.18 -11.99
N ILE A 45 -10.98 0.13 -10.67
CA ILE A 45 -11.60 1.10 -9.78
C ILE A 45 -10.50 1.78 -8.97
N LEU A 46 -10.38 3.09 -9.09
CA LEU A 46 -9.41 3.90 -8.35
C LEU A 46 -10.15 4.75 -7.31
N VAL A 47 -9.60 4.86 -6.12
CA VAL A 47 -10.15 5.73 -5.07
C VAL A 47 -9.04 6.27 -4.18
N GLU A 48 -9.15 7.55 -3.80
CA GLU A 48 -8.37 8.18 -2.75
C GLU A 48 -9.09 8.00 -1.42
N SER A 49 -8.39 7.47 -0.40
CA SER A 49 -8.97 7.25 0.92
C SER A 49 -8.84 8.44 1.86
N GLY A 50 -7.83 9.27 1.65
CA GLY A 50 -7.28 10.14 2.67
C GLY A 50 -6.30 9.37 3.58
N VAL A 51 -5.48 10.14 4.30
CA VAL A 51 -4.41 9.62 5.17
C VAL A 51 -5.00 9.00 6.44
N GLY A 52 -4.38 7.90 6.90
CA GLY A 52 -4.65 7.26 8.19
C GLY A 52 -5.55 6.02 8.13
N LYS A 53 -5.40 5.20 9.15
CA LYS A 53 -6.00 3.85 9.19
C LYS A 53 -7.52 3.83 9.11
N VAL A 54 -8.21 4.77 9.75
CA VAL A 54 -9.67 4.85 9.74
C VAL A 54 -10.19 5.18 8.35
N ASN A 55 -9.59 6.17 7.67
CA ASN A 55 -9.94 6.55 6.32
C ASN A 55 -9.71 5.38 5.35
N ALA A 56 -8.57 4.73 5.48
CA ALA A 56 -8.17 3.59 4.66
C ALA A 56 -9.14 2.40 4.83
N ALA A 57 -9.43 2.00 6.07
CA ALA A 57 -10.35 0.91 6.39
C ALA A 57 -11.77 1.18 5.87
N ARG A 58 -12.30 2.38 6.14
CA ARG A 58 -13.63 2.80 5.68
C ARG A 58 -13.73 2.76 4.15
N THR A 59 -12.74 3.32 3.46
CA THR A 59 -12.72 3.34 1.99
C THR A 59 -12.65 1.93 1.42
N THR A 60 -11.86 1.05 2.04
CA THR A 60 -11.75 -0.35 1.62
C THR A 60 -13.08 -1.07 1.74
N GLN A 61 -13.80 -0.90 2.85
CA GLN A 61 -15.11 -1.52 3.03
C GLN A 61 -16.12 -1.01 1.98
N ILE A 62 -16.17 0.31 1.74
CA ILE A 62 -17.05 0.89 0.73
C ILE A 62 -16.72 0.38 -0.68
N LEU A 63 -15.42 0.25 -1.02
CA LEU A 63 -14.97 -0.31 -2.29
C LEU A 63 -15.44 -1.76 -2.44
N ILE A 64 -15.27 -2.58 -1.41
CA ILE A 64 -15.66 -4.00 -1.43
C ILE A 64 -17.17 -4.14 -1.61
N ASP A 65 -17.97 -3.41 -0.84
CA ASP A 65 -19.43 -3.53 -0.84
C ASP A 65 -20.08 -3.06 -2.16
N ASN A 66 -19.48 -2.07 -2.83
CA ASN A 66 -20.09 -1.47 -4.01
C ASN A 66 -19.53 -1.97 -5.34
N TYR A 67 -18.28 -2.45 -5.35
CA TYR A 67 -17.59 -2.83 -6.60
C TYR A 67 -17.17 -4.30 -6.65
N HIS A 68 -17.23 -5.03 -5.53
CA HIS A 68 -16.90 -6.46 -5.42
C HIS A 68 -15.58 -6.82 -6.10
N PRO A 69 -14.46 -6.17 -5.73
CA PRO A 69 -13.18 -6.39 -6.40
C PRO A 69 -12.68 -7.83 -6.19
N ASN A 70 -12.10 -8.42 -7.22
CA ASN A 70 -11.40 -9.70 -7.13
C ASN A 70 -10.04 -9.57 -6.46
N VAL A 71 -9.49 -8.36 -6.43
CA VAL A 71 -8.21 -8.03 -5.79
C VAL A 71 -8.19 -6.55 -5.44
N VAL A 72 -7.57 -6.22 -4.31
CA VAL A 72 -7.29 -4.84 -3.90
C VAL A 72 -5.78 -4.62 -3.87
N TYR A 73 -5.32 -3.58 -4.54
CA TYR A 73 -3.96 -3.06 -4.40
C TYR A 73 -4.00 -1.75 -3.60
N ASN A 74 -3.09 -1.62 -2.67
CA ASN A 74 -2.77 -0.32 -2.10
C ASN A 74 -1.38 0.07 -2.58
N ILE A 75 -1.28 1.17 -3.28
CA ILE A 75 -0.01 1.68 -3.80
C ILE A 75 0.23 3.10 -3.33
N GLY A 76 1.47 3.42 -3.05
CA GLY A 76 1.83 4.75 -2.55
C GLY A 76 3.30 4.84 -2.18
N VAL A 77 3.61 5.84 -1.38
CA VAL A 77 4.94 6.10 -0.86
C VAL A 77 5.08 5.63 0.58
N ALA A 78 6.32 5.48 1.06
CA ALA A 78 6.62 5.09 2.43
C ALA A 78 8.00 5.58 2.87
N GLY A 79 8.19 5.76 4.19
CA GLY A 79 9.50 5.97 4.80
C GLY A 79 10.24 4.65 4.98
N GLY A 80 11.49 4.56 4.50
CA GLY A 80 12.35 3.40 4.66
C GLY A 80 12.88 3.31 6.09
N VAL A 81 12.61 2.21 6.80
CA VAL A 81 13.10 2.02 8.19
C VAL A 81 14.20 0.97 8.30
N ASP A 82 14.41 0.17 7.26
CA ASP A 82 15.53 -0.75 7.14
C ASP A 82 16.73 -0.05 6.49
N ASN A 83 17.93 -0.27 7.04
CA ASN A 83 19.15 0.39 6.57
C ASN A 83 19.60 -0.03 5.15
N SER A 84 19.01 -1.07 4.61
CA SER A 84 19.28 -1.52 3.24
C SER A 84 18.50 -0.75 2.20
N LEU A 85 17.54 0.12 2.60
CA LEU A 85 16.69 0.90 1.71
C LEU A 85 17.26 2.28 1.42
N GLU A 86 17.09 2.68 0.17
CA GLU A 86 17.38 4.03 -0.32
C GLU A 86 16.11 4.65 -0.91
N VAL A 87 16.10 5.99 -1.00
CA VAL A 87 15.01 6.73 -1.67
C VAL A 87 14.86 6.25 -3.10
N GLY A 88 13.63 5.95 -3.47
CA GLY A 88 13.31 5.39 -4.78
C GLY A 88 13.28 3.85 -4.82
N ASP A 89 13.68 3.13 -3.79
CA ASP A 89 13.52 1.68 -3.72
C ASP A 89 12.04 1.28 -3.74
N ILE A 90 11.77 0.08 -4.26
CA ILE A 90 10.43 -0.51 -4.29
C ILE A 90 10.33 -1.61 -3.24
N VAL A 91 9.29 -1.54 -2.43
CA VAL A 91 8.96 -2.58 -1.45
C VAL A 91 7.63 -3.22 -1.83
N VAL A 92 7.62 -4.54 -1.92
CA VAL A 92 6.43 -5.38 -2.09
C VAL A 92 6.16 -6.08 -0.77
N SER A 93 4.95 -5.96 -0.25
CA SER A 93 4.60 -6.56 1.04
C SER A 93 4.60 -8.08 0.99
N THR A 94 5.15 -8.72 2.01
CA THR A 94 4.98 -10.15 2.30
C THR A 94 4.01 -10.38 3.46
N SER A 95 3.87 -9.38 4.32
CA SER A 95 2.87 -9.27 5.37
C SER A 95 2.78 -7.82 5.83
N LEU A 96 1.75 -7.49 6.61
CA LEU A 96 1.51 -6.15 7.10
C LEU A 96 1.37 -6.19 8.64
N VAL A 97 1.74 -5.09 9.31
CA VAL A 97 1.57 -4.95 10.77
C VAL A 97 1.04 -3.56 11.11
N GLN A 98 0.23 -3.46 12.16
CA GLN A 98 -0.07 -2.17 12.77
C GLN A 98 0.91 -1.94 13.93
N HIS A 99 1.94 -1.14 13.70
CA HIS A 99 3.03 -0.96 14.68
C HIS A 99 2.61 -0.18 15.94
N ASP A 100 1.51 0.55 15.86
CA ASP A 100 0.93 1.36 16.94
C ASP A 100 -0.24 0.66 17.67
N PHE A 101 -0.68 -0.52 17.21
CA PHE A 101 -1.67 -1.32 17.91
C PHE A 101 -1.02 -2.04 19.11
N ASP A 102 -1.50 -1.77 20.32
CA ASP A 102 -0.86 -2.25 21.54
C ASP A 102 -1.89 -2.74 22.57
N ILE A 103 -1.93 -4.03 22.76
CA ILE A 103 -2.68 -4.71 23.81
C ILE A 103 -1.76 -5.58 24.69
N THR A 104 -0.50 -5.17 24.83
CA THR A 104 0.49 -5.88 25.65
C THR A 104 0.07 -6.00 27.13
N ALA A 105 -0.77 -5.11 27.61
CA ALA A 105 -1.39 -5.20 28.94
C ALA A 105 -2.17 -6.52 29.16
N PHE A 106 -2.58 -7.19 28.10
CA PHE A 106 -3.26 -8.48 28.14
C PHE A 106 -2.33 -9.67 27.78
N ASN A 107 -1.03 -9.50 27.96
CA ASN A 107 0.01 -10.50 27.66
C ASN A 107 0.11 -10.90 26.16
N HIS A 108 -0.33 -10.05 25.25
CA HIS A 108 -0.09 -10.21 23.82
C HIS A 108 1.20 -9.49 23.42
N ILE A 109 1.78 -9.91 22.30
CA ILE A 109 2.87 -9.14 21.68
C ILE A 109 2.33 -7.86 21.07
N LYS A 110 3.13 -6.81 21.00
CA LYS A 110 2.76 -5.56 20.32
C LYS A 110 2.49 -5.82 18.84
N GLY A 111 1.40 -5.27 18.33
CA GLY A 111 0.95 -5.46 16.94
C GLY A 111 0.01 -6.66 16.76
N TYR A 112 -0.15 -7.52 17.77
CA TYR A 112 -1.14 -8.60 17.72
C TYR A 112 -2.57 -8.05 17.68
N ILE A 113 -3.33 -8.45 16.70
CA ILE A 113 -4.75 -8.07 16.53
C ILE A 113 -5.62 -9.31 16.76
N PRO A 114 -6.55 -9.30 17.73
CA PRO A 114 -7.48 -10.43 17.93
C PRO A 114 -8.21 -10.82 16.64
N ASN A 115 -8.33 -12.12 16.39
CA ASN A 115 -8.93 -12.73 15.18
C ASN A 115 -8.18 -12.46 13.87
N VAL A 116 -7.03 -11.81 13.91
CA VAL A 116 -6.16 -11.57 12.74
C VAL A 116 -4.81 -12.24 12.93
N GLY A 117 -4.15 -11.96 14.07
CA GLY A 117 -2.84 -12.53 14.41
C GLY A 117 -1.76 -11.49 14.64
N ASP A 118 -0.50 -11.96 14.63
CA ASP A 118 0.70 -11.13 14.83
C ASP A 118 1.02 -10.27 13.61
N THR A 119 0.62 -10.74 12.44
CA THR A 119 0.72 -10.04 11.16
C THR A 119 -0.57 -10.20 10.38
N ILE A 120 -0.86 -9.26 9.50
CA ILE A 120 -1.94 -9.32 8.54
C ILE A 120 -1.39 -9.96 7.27
N PRO A 121 -1.92 -11.11 6.84
CA PRO A 121 -1.43 -11.79 5.65
C PRO A 121 -1.77 -11.00 4.37
N VAL A 122 -0.89 -11.12 3.38
CA VAL A 122 -1.16 -10.73 1.99
C VAL A 122 -1.33 -11.98 1.14
N ASP A 123 -1.92 -11.84 -0.03
CA ASP A 123 -2.10 -12.97 -0.95
C ASP A 123 -0.77 -13.35 -1.60
N ASN A 124 -0.26 -14.55 -1.30
CA ASN A 124 1.03 -15.03 -1.80
C ASN A 124 1.05 -15.21 -3.33
N SER A 125 -0.08 -15.52 -3.95
CA SER A 125 -0.15 -15.63 -5.42
C SER A 125 0.05 -14.27 -6.08
N LEU A 126 -0.45 -13.20 -5.47
CA LEU A 126 -0.20 -11.83 -5.93
C LEU A 126 1.29 -11.47 -5.77
N VAL A 127 1.92 -11.84 -4.64
CA VAL A 127 3.36 -11.61 -4.44
C VAL A 127 4.16 -12.27 -5.54
N ILE A 128 3.92 -13.55 -5.82
CA ILE A 128 4.63 -14.32 -6.85
C ILE A 128 4.41 -13.69 -8.24
N ASN A 129 3.18 -13.29 -8.55
CA ASN A 129 2.87 -12.66 -9.84
C ASN A 129 3.60 -11.31 -10.00
N ILE A 130 3.59 -10.47 -8.98
CA ILE A 130 4.31 -9.18 -9.01
C ILE A 130 5.81 -9.39 -9.16
N GLN A 131 6.40 -10.35 -8.43
CA GLN A 131 7.82 -10.70 -8.58
C GLN A 131 8.16 -11.09 -10.03
N ARG A 132 7.32 -11.95 -10.65
CA ARG A 132 7.51 -12.34 -12.04
C ARG A 132 7.53 -11.13 -12.98
N ILE A 133 6.55 -10.20 -12.81
CA ILE A 133 6.44 -8.99 -13.64
C ILE A 133 7.66 -8.09 -13.43
N LEU A 134 8.03 -7.79 -12.19
CA LEU A 134 9.14 -6.90 -11.88
C LEU A 134 10.48 -7.48 -12.36
N ASN A 135 10.69 -8.79 -12.20
CA ASN A 135 11.87 -9.47 -12.72
C ASN A 135 11.96 -9.42 -14.25
N HIS A 136 10.85 -9.66 -14.94
CA HIS A 136 10.78 -9.55 -16.39
C HIS A 136 11.12 -8.14 -16.88
N GLN A 137 10.65 -7.14 -16.17
CA GLN A 137 10.91 -5.72 -16.45
C GLN A 137 12.28 -5.24 -15.94
N LYS A 138 13.04 -6.09 -15.24
CA LYS A 138 14.33 -5.76 -14.61
C LYS A 138 14.22 -4.58 -13.63
N ILE A 139 13.08 -4.47 -12.95
CA ILE A 139 12.85 -3.46 -11.92
C ILE A 139 13.31 -4.04 -10.58
N PRO A 140 14.30 -3.42 -9.91
CA PRO A 140 14.74 -3.87 -8.60
C PRO A 140 13.65 -3.61 -7.54
N TYR A 141 13.47 -4.56 -6.63
CA TYR A 141 12.52 -4.48 -5.53
C TYR A 141 13.01 -5.28 -4.32
N LYS A 142 12.42 -5.02 -3.17
CA LYS A 142 12.62 -5.81 -1.95
C LYS A 142 11.29 -6.37 -1.47
N LEU A 143 11.34 -7.56 -0.90
CA LEU A 143 10.21 -8.22 -0.27
C LEU A 143 10.32 -8.09 1.24
N GLY A 144 9.24 -7.71 1.92
CA GLY A 144 9.28 -7.64 3.37
C GLY A 144 7.99 -7.13 4.00
N VAL A 145 8.06 -6.99 5.31
CA VAL A 145 6.97 -6.45 6.12
C VAL A 145 6.84 -4.95 5.89
N ILE A 146 5.60 -4.49 5.69
CA ILE A 146 5.26 -3.07 5.69
C ILE A 146 4.48 -2.78 6.97
N ALA A 147 4.91 -1.74 7.70
CA ALA A 147 4.30 -1.35 8.97
C ALA A 147 3.44 -0.10 8.81
N SER A 148 2.21 -0.13 9.33
CA SER A 148 1.30 1.02 9.31
C SER A 148 1.03 1.55 10.71
N GLY A 149 0.83 2.87 10.83
CA GLY A 149 0.38 3.51 12.06
C GLY A 149 -0.06 4.94 11.81
N ASP A 150 -0.90 5.48 12.69
CA ASP A 150 -1.41 6.86 12.56
C ASP A 150 -0.38 7.90 13.04
N ILE A 151 0.90 7.67 12.73
CA ILE A 151 2.02 8.54 13.08
C ILE A 151 2.97 8.65 11.90
N PHE A 152 3.23 9.86 11.42
CA PHE A 152 4.30 10.11 10.46
C PHE A 152 5.67 9.91 11.13
N CYS A 153 6.44 8.93 10.68
CA CYS A 153 7.71 8.54 11.28
C CYS A 153 8.82 9.52 10.91
N THR A 154 9.10 10.49 11.77
CA THR A 154 10.15 11.49 11.54
C THR A 154 11.45 11.21 12.28
N ALA A 155 11.42 10.37 13.32
CA ALA A 155 12.57 10.16 14.20
C ALA A 155 13.28 8.84 13.90
N ALA A 156 14.60 8.89 13.75
CA ALA A 156 15.44 7.69 13.54
C ALA A 156 15.27 6.62 14.65
N GLN A 157 15.05 7.06 15.89
CA GLN A 157 14.79 6.13 16.99
C GLN A 157 13.47 5.37 16.84
N MET A 158 12.42 6.03 16.31
CA MET A 158 11.15 5.39 16.03
C MET A 158 11.30 4.38 14.89
N ALA A 159 11.95 4.77 13.81
CA ALA A 159 12.27 3.89 12.68
C ALA A 159 13.01 2.63 13.12
N THR A 160 14.09 2.81 13.89
CA THR A 160 14.86 1.69 14.46
C THR A 160 14.00 0.74 15.31
N LYS A 161 13.14 1.29 16.17
CA LYS A 161 12.24 0.46 17.00
C LYS A 161 11.23 -0.32 16.15
N ILE A 162 10.66 0.29 15.12
CA ILE A 162 9.73 -0.38 14.21
C ILE A 162 10.44 -1.50 13.45
N ASN A 163 11.61 -1.21 12.85
CA ASN A 163 12.40 -2.22 12.15
C ASN A 163 12.79 -3.38 13.07
N GLN A 164 13.37 -3.12 14.25
CA GLN A 164 13.80 -4.17 15.18
C GLN A 164 12.64 -5.02 15.71
N LYS A 165 11.48 -4.38 15.99
CA LYS A 165 10.34 -5.07 16.60
C LYS A 165 9.57 -5.91 15.59
N PHE A 166 9.36 -5.39 14.39
CA PHE A 166 8.47 -5.98 13.39
C PHE A 166 9.20 -6.52 12.16
N GLN A 167 10.51 -6.37 12.08
CA GLN A 167 11.33 -6.67 10.89
C GLN A 167 10.77 -5.94 9.64
N ALA A 168 10.18 -4.76 9.87
CA ALA A 168 9.58 -3.98 8.80
C ALA A 168 10.65 -3.31 7.96
N LEU A 169 10.46 -3.32 6.64
CA LEU A 169 11.33 -2.61 5.69
C LEU A 169 10.98 -1.12 5.61
N CYS A 170 9.69 -0.81 5.61
CA CYS A 170 9.21 0.57 5.52
C CYS A 170 7.96 0.79 6.37
N VAL A 171 7.62 2.05 6.59
CA VAL A 171 6.49 2.52 7.39
C VAL A 171 5.62 3.49 6.60
N GLU A 172 4.32 3.38 6.75
CA GLU A 172 3.31 4.24 6.14
C GLU A 172 2.06 4.29 7.04
N MET A 173 0.91 4.74 6.57
CA MET A 173 -0.22 5.02 7.47
C MET A 173 -1.54 4.31 7.11
N GLU A 174 -1.59 3.43 6.09
CA GLU A 174 -2.84 2.86 5.56
C GLU A 174 -2.80 1.34 5.30
N GLY A 175 -1.71 0.84 4.77
CA GLY A 175 -1.63 -0.50 4.16
C GLY A 175 -2.11 -1.63 5.05
N ALA A 176 -1.75 -1.60 6.34
CA ALA A 176 -2.21 -2.64 7.28
C ALA A 176 -3.71 -2.54 7.56
N ALA A 177 -4.30 -1.34 7.57
CA ALA A 177 -5.74 -1.19 7.75
C ALA A 177 -6.51 -1.70 6.52
N ILE A 178 -6.04 -1.40 5.32
CA ILE A 178 -6.58 -1.92 4.07
C ILE A 178 -6.47 -3.45 4.04
N GLY A 179 -5.28 -3.97 4.32
CA GLY A 179 -5.03 -5.41 4.34
C GLY A 179 -5.88 -6.14 5.38
N GLN A 180 -6.09 -5.55 6.55
CA GLN A 180 -6.95 -6.14 7.59
C GLN A 180 -8.40 -6.23 7.15
N VAL A 181 -8.97 -5.18 6.55
CA VAL A 181 -10.34 -5.21 6.02
C VAL A 181 -10.45 -6.25 4.90
N CYS A 182 -9.49 -6.28 3.97
CA CYS A 182 -9.46 -7.27 2.90
C CYS A 182 -9.38 -8.70 3.44
N PHE A 183 -8.53 -8.96 4.44
CA PHE A 183 -8.42 -10.27 5.09
C PHE A 183 -9.76 -10.71 5.72
N LEU A 184 -10.39 -9.83 6.49
CA LEU A 184 -11.67 -10.11 7.14
C LEU A 184 -12.81 -10.30 6.14
N CYS A 185 -12.75 -9.63 4.98
CA CYS A 185 -13.72 -9.76 3.88
C CYS A 185 -13.32 -10.84 2.86
N GLN A 186 -12.22 -11.57 3.06
CA GLN A 186 -11.71 -12.62 2.16
C GLN A 186 -11.44 -12.12 0.72
N VAL A 187 -10.97 -10.89 0.61
CA VAL A 187 -10.56 -10.29 -0.68
C VAL A 187 -9.04 -10.29 -0.76
N PRO A 188 -8.43 -10.87 -1.81
CA PRO A 188 -6.98 -10.82 -2.03
C PRO A 188 -6.45 -9.38 -2.02
N CYS A 189 -5.36 -9.14 -1.28
CA CYS A 189 -4.77 -7.81 -1.16
C CYS A 189 -3.25 -7.86 -1.23
N LEU A 190 -2.66 -6.80 -1.80
CA LEU A 190 -1.23 -6.56 -1.80
C LEU A 190 -0.93 -5.07 -1.66
N VAL A 191 0.14 -4.76 -0.92
CA VAL A 191 0.62 -3.39 -0.72
C VAL A 191 1.98 -3.23 -1.40
N LEU A 192 2.14 -2.15 -2.19
CA LEU A 192 3.39 -1.76 -2.83
C LEU A 192 3.76 -0.34 -2.43
N ARG A 193 5.04 -0.11 -2.18
CA ARG A 193 5.56 1.20 -1.79
C ARG A 193 6.80 1.60 -2.59
N SER A 194 6.90 2.88 -2.93
CA SER A 194 8.15 3.52 -3.33
C SER A 194 8.67 4.33 -2.17
N ILE A 195 9.94 4.17 -1.83
CA ILE A 195 10.53 4.90 -0.70
C ILE A 195 10.70 6.37 -1.07
N SER A 196 10.04 7.24 -0.33
CA SER A 196 10.10 8.71 -0.48
C SER A 196 11.16 9.36 0.40
N ASP A 197 11.41 8.76 1.56
CA ASP A 197 12.33 9.27 2.58
C ASP A 197 12.84 8.13 3.46
N CYS A 198 13.94 8.40 4.18
CA CYS A 198 14.40 7.52 5.24
C CYS A 198 14.43 8.35 6.53
N PRO A 199 13.74 7.93 7.60
CA PRO A 199 13.66 8.68 8.85
C PRO A 199 15.04 8.94 9.44
N ASN A 200 15.52 10.14 9.23
CA ASN A 200 16.75 10.71 9.73
C ASN A 200 16.55 12.20 10.00
N ASN A 201 17.59 12.94 10.30
CA ASN A 201 17.48 14.34 10.73
C ASN A 201 16.79 15.30 9.74
N ASN A 202 16.57 14.90 8.48
CA ASN A 202 16.00 15.76 7.42
C ASN A 202 14.86 15.08 6.62
N ASN A 203 14.25 14.00 7.13
CA ASN A 203 13.31 13.21 6.35
C ASN A 203 12.09 13.97 5.79
N ARG A 204 11.59 15.03 6.47
CA ARG A 204 10.49 15.84 5.95
C ARG A 204 10.88 16.58 4.67
N ILE A 205 12.07 17.17 4.65
CA ILE A 205 12.58 17.86 3.44
C ILE A 205 12.76 16.84 2.31
N THR A 206 13.31 15.68 2.64
CA THR A 206 13.48 14.57 1.69
C THR A 206 12.13 14.08 1.15
N TYR A 207 11.12 13.95 2.01
CA TYR A 207 9.77 13.55 1.61
C TYR A 207 9.17 14.54 0.59
N ASP A 208 9.15 15.84 0.90
CA ASP A 208 8.58 16.87 0.02
C ASP A 208 9.31 16.93 -1.33
N GLU A 209 10.62 16.74 -1.34
CA GLU A 209 11.46 16.77 -2.55
C GLU A 209 11.22 15.55 -3.43
N PHE A 210 11.14 14.34 -2.85
CA PHE A 210 11.09 13.09 -3.61
C PHE A 210 9.68 12.54 -3.82
N LEU A 211 8.65 13.07 -3.14
CA LEU A 211 7.26 12.63 -3.29
C LEU A 211 6.80 12.55 -4.76
N PRO A 212 7.02 13.57 -5.62
CA PRO A 212 6.55 13.50 -7.01
C PRO A 212 7.21 12.38 -7.81
N SER A 213 8.51 12.15 -7.60
CA SER A 213 9.25 11.10 -8.30
C SER A 213 8.86 9.70 -7.81
N ALA A 214 8.69 9.53 -6.50
CA ALA A 214 8.24 8.28 -5.90
C ALA A 214 6.82 7.92 -6.35
N CYS A 215 5.88 8.88 -6.37
CA CYS A 215 4.53 8.69 -6.90
C CYS A 215 4.55 8.30 -8.39
N SER A 216 5.37 8.96 -9.20
CA SER A 216 5.51 8.64 -10.62
C SER A 216 6.06 7.23 -10.83
N LYS A 217 7.06 6.83 -10.05
CA LYS A 217 7.67 5.51 -10.13
C LYS A 217 6.68 4.39 -9.79
N ILE A 218 5.97 4.51 -8.66
CA ILE A 218 5.02 3.48 -8.24
C ILE A 218 3.81 3.41 -9.17
N ALA A 219 3.36 4.54 -9.72
CA ALA A 219 2.29 4.59 -10.71
C ALA A 219 2.68 3.88 -12.02
N ASN A 220 3.91 4.07 -12.51
CA ASN A 220 4.42 3.37 -13.69
C ASN A 220 4.50 1.85 -13.46
N ILE A 221 4.95 1.43 -12.27
CA ILE A 221 4.97 0.02 -11.88
C ILE A 221 3.55 -0.55 -11.86
N MET A 222 2.60 0.14 -11.25
CA MET A 222 1.20 -0.32 -11.23
C MET A 222 0.62 -0.40 -12.63
N TYR A 223 0.88 0.57 -13.50
CA TYR A 223 0.46 0.50 -14.90
C TYR A 223 1.05 -0.71 -15.62
N THR A 224 2.33 -1.03 -15.39
CA THR A 224 2.98 -2.23 -15.92
C THR A 224 2.27 -3.51 -15.46
N ILE A 225 1.91 -3.59 -14.17
CA ILE A 225 1.15 -4.71 -13.61
C ILE A 225 -0.24 -4.84 -14.27
N LEU A 226 -0.94 -3.73 -14.45
CA LEU A 226 -2.27 -3.72 -15.08
C LEU A 226 -2.23 -4.12 -16.56
N THR A 227 -1.13 -3.82 -17.25
CA THR A 227 -0.96 -4.09 -18.67
C THR A 227 -0.31 -5.44 -18.98
N ASP A 228 0.18 -6.14 -17.97
CA ASP A 228 0.76 -7.47 -18.15
C ASP A 228 -0.29 -8.45 -18.70
N LYS A 229 0.09 -9.17 -19.76
CA LYS A 229 -0.78 -10.10 -20.51
C LYS A 229 -0.52 -11.56 -20.16
N SER A 230 0.31 -11.84 -19.20
CA SER A 230 0.80 -13.19 -18.88
C SER A 230 -0.12 -13.96 -17.91
N GLU A 231 -1.42 -13.63 -17.89
CA GLU A 231 -2.47 -14.41 -17.18
C GLU A 231 -3.20 -15.35 -18.12
#